data_a2d906e111eb0300821ca20829cbd9dc
#
_entry.id   a2d906e111eb0300821ca20829cbd9dc
#
_cell.length_a   1.000
_cell.length_b   1.000
_cell.length_c   1.000
_cell.angle_alpha   90.00
_cell.angle_beta   90.00
_cell.angle_gamma   90.00
#
_symmetry.space_group_name_H-M   'P 1'
#
loop_
_entity.id
_entity.type
_entity.pdbx_description
1 polymer ?
#
loop_
_entity_poly.entity_id
_entity_poly.type
_entity_poly.pdbx_seq_one_letter_code
_entity_poly.pdbx_strand_id
1 'polypeptide(L)'
;RFKTHLANLPIYYEYQKDGIENTDAIKGTYLDNYRNIWNLYINNSTTSSKQLSTKTGDDAVAEFVTEKAVFYQNGTWAYSDIADLGDDNLGMLPIYIGADGEENQGLCTGTENYWCVNKKASKEDIQATLDFMNWCVTDDTAVKCMCGAAGAMPSGQDGMGFVIPFKKNLTSDNPLVNIANDYVKQGKKPVTWNFTTMPSEKWKNDLGSALTTYASKQTDANWDLVKKAFVDGWKKEAAAAKK
;
A
#
# COMPACT_ATOMS: atom_id res chain seq x y z
N ARG A 1 -4.79 3.54 -5.90
CA ARG A 1 -3.43 3.40 -5.30
C ARG A 1 -2.81 4.76 -4.99
N PHE A 2 -2.82 5.74 -5.90
CA PHE A 2 -2.09 7.00 -5.77
C PHE A 2 -2.58 7.90 -4.62
N LYS A 3 -3.87 8.01 -4.41
CA LYS A 3 -4.47 8.83 -3.34
C LYS A 3 -4.25 8.28 -1.92
N THR A 4 -3.73 7.06 -1.80
CA THR A 4 -3.51 6.37 -0.51
C THR A 4 -2.09 5.83 -0.42
N HIS A 5 -1.80 4.72 -1.11
CA HIS A 5 -0.52 4.02 -0.98
C HIS A 5 0.67 4.88 -1.42
N LEU A 6 0.60 5.52 -2.58
CA LEU A 6 1.68 6.41 -3.02
C LEU A 6 1.71 7.71 -2.22
N ALA A 7 0.55 8.27 -1.84
CA ALA A 7 0.47 9.43 -0.97
C ALA A 7 1.04 9.20 0.44
N ASN A 8 1.13 7.93 0.87
CA ASN A 8 1.77 7.58 2.13
C ASN A 8 3.27 7.93 2.15
N LEU A 9 3.96 7.89 1.02
CA LEU A 9 5.40 8.16 0.97
C LEU A 9 5.75 9.59 1.40
N PRO A 10 5.19 10.67 0.81
CA PRO A 10 5.45 12.02 1.27
C PRO A 10 5.01 12.25 2.73
N ILE A 11 3.94 11.59 3.20
CA ILE A 11 3.51 11.66 4.59
C ILE A 11 4.55 10.98 5.51
N TYR A 12 4.98 9.77 5.17
CA TYR A 12 5.97 9.02 5.93
C TYR A 12 7.27 9.81 6.10
N TYR A 13 7.83 10.34 5.02
CA TYR A 13 9.08 11.10 5.08
C TYR A 13 8.94 12.42 5.82
N GLU A 14 7.80 13.09 5.73
CA GLU A 14 7.53 14.28 6.53
C GLU A 14 7.47 13.95 8.03
N TYR A 15 6.79 12.85 8.39
CA TYR A 15 6.73 12.40 9.78
C TYR A 15 8.12 12.02 10.31
N GLN A 16 8.92 11.30 9.53
CA GLN A 16 10.30 10.96 9.92
C GLN A 16 11.14 12.22 10.12
N LYS A 17 11.07 13.18 9.20
CA LYS A 17 11.82 14.44 9.27
C LYS A 17 11.44 15.29 10.49
N ASP A 18 10.15 15.32 10.80
CA ASP A 18 9.62 16.13 11.90
C ASP A 18 9.66 15.39 13.27
N GLY A 19 9.98 14.08 13.28
CA GLY A 19 9.99 13.26 14.49
C GLY A 19 8.59 13.09 15.10
N ILE A 20 7.55 12.97 14.27
CA ILE A 20 6.15 12.84 14.69
C ILE A 20 5.51 11.57 14.13
N GLU A 21 4.43 11.12 14.71
CA GLU A 21 3.65 9.95 14.28
C GLU A 21 2.29 10.32 13.68
N ASN A 22 1.82 11.53 13.92
CA ASN A 22 0.57 12.07 13.38
C ASN A 22 0.59 13.61 13.38
N THR A 23 -0.35 14.22 12.65
CA THR A 23 -0.52 15.68 12.64
C THR A 23 -1.94 16.06 12.25
N ASP A 24 -2.43 17.17 12.80
CA ASP A 24 -3.66 17.83 12.35
C ASP A 24 -3.45 18.73 11.11
N ALA A 25 -2.20 19.02 10.78
CA ALA A 25 -1.86 19.93 9.69
C ALA A 25 -0.53 19.50 9.05
N ILE A 26 -0.62 18.72 8.00
CA ILE A 26 0.53 18.31 7.21
C ILE A 26 1.10 19.51 6.45
N LYS A 27 2.42 19.60 6.33
CA LYS A 27 3.12 20.73 5.68
C LYS A 27 3.24 20.56 4.16
N GLY A 28 3.29 19.29 3.71
CA GLY A 28 3.52 18.96 2.30
C GLY A 28 5.00 19.08 1.89
N THR A 29 5.92 18.83 2.82
CA THR A 29 7.37 18.97 2.62
C THR A 29 7.89 18.19 1.40
N TYR A 30 7.32 17.03 1.10
CA TYR A 30 7.74 16.14 0.01
C TYR A 30 6.76 16.12 -1.18
N LEU A 31 5.98 17.18 -1.39
CA LEU A 31 5.03 17.23 -2.50
C LEU A 31 5.71 17.34 -3.88
N ASP A 32 6.89 17.91 -3.98
CA ASP A 32 7.64 17.92 -5.24
C ASP A 32 8.16 16.52 -5.58
N ASN A 33 8.62 15.76 -4.57
CA ASN A 33 8.97 14.36 -4.72
C ASN A 33 7.76 13.52 -5.16
N TYR A 34 6.59 13.78 -4.56
CA TYR A 34 5.33 13.14 -4.93
C TYR A 34 4.90 13.47 -6.36
N ARG A 35 5.10 14.72 -6.81
CA ARG A 35 4.89 15.12 -8.20
C ARG A 35 5.80 14.38 -9.16
N ASN A 36 7.08 14.26 -8.81
CA ASN A 36 8.07 13.60 -9.66
C ASN A 36 7.72 12.11 -9.87
N ILE A 37 7.41 11.39 -8.81
CA ILE A 37 7.02 9.98 -8.94
C ILE A 37 5.68 9.85 -9.69
N TRP A 38 4.70 10.75 -9.47
CA TRP A 38 3.46 10.71 -10.23
C TRP A 38 3.69 10.97 -11.71
N ASN A 39 4.56 11.93 -12.07
CA ASN A 39 4.98 12.18 -13.45
C ASN A 39 5.64 10.95 -14.07
N LEU A 40 6.48 10.24 -13.33
CA LEU A 40 7.10 9.01 -13.81
C LEU A 40 6.04 7.98 -14.22
N TYR A 41 5.03 7.76 -13.41
CA TYR A 41 3.94 6.84 -13.73
C TYR A 41 3.10 7.32 -14.93
N ILE A 42 2.72 8.60 -14.96
CA ILE A 42 1.91 9.16 -16.06
C ILE A 42 2.64 9.03 -17.39
N ASN A 43 3.92 9.41 -17.42
CA ASN A 43 4.69 9.56 -18.66
C ASN A 43 5.20 8.23 -19.21
N ASN A 44 5.25 7.18 -18.39
CA ASN A 44 5.69 5.85 -18.78
C ASN A 44 4.56 4.80 -18.76
N SER A 45 3.31 5.25 -18.65
CA SER A 45 2.16 4.36 -18.76
C SER A 45 1.97 3.87 -20.19
N THR A 46 1.52 2.64 -20.35
CA THR A 46 1.06 2.06 -21.63
C THR A 46 -0.15 2.78 -22.20
N THR A 47 -0.90 3.49 -21.35
CA THR A 47 -2.11 4.24 -21.69
C THR A 47 -1.82 5.75 -21.68
N SER A 48 -2.35 6.47 -22.65
CA SER A 48 -2.19 7.93 -22.72
C SER A 48 -2.72 8.62 -21.45
N SER A 49 -2.09 9.72 -21.04
CA SER A 49 -2.42 10.47 -19.83
C SER A 49 -3.91 10.87 -19.74
N LYS A 50 -4.53 11.18 -20.87
CA LYS A 50 -5.95 11.55 -20.96
C LYS A 50 -6.91 10.38 -20.70
N GLN A 51 -6.43 9.15 -20.86
CA GLN A 51 -7.24 7.94 -20.75
C GLN A 51 -6.94 7.15 -19.47
N LEU A 52 -5.95 7.55 -18.67
CA LEU A 52 -5.58 6.83 -17.45
C LEU A 52 -6.76 6.62 -16.49
N SER A 53 -7.65 7.62 -16.37
CA SER A 53 -8.82 7.53 -15.50
C SER A 53 -9.89 6.52 -15.93
N THR A 54 -9.80 6.00 -17.16
CA THR A 54 -10.73 4.98 -17.67
C THR A 54 -10.24 3.56 -17.44
N LYS A 55 -8.99 3.40 -16.98
CA LYS A 55 -8.36 2.10 -16.75
C LYS A 55 -8.68 1.58 -15.34
N THR A 56 -8.87 0.29 -15.26
CA THR A 56 -9.16 -0.47 -14.03
C THR A 56 -7.92 -1.18 -13.49
N GLY A 57 -8.05 -1.81 -12.33
CA GLY A 57 -7.04 -2.73 -11.79
C GLY A 57 -6.83 -3.94 -12.71
N ASP A 58 -7.92 -4.48 -13.25
CA ASP A 58 -7.88 -5.65 -14.15
C ASP A 58 -7.17 -5.32 -15.47
N ASP A 59 -7.37 -4.10 -16.02
CA ASP A 59 -6.59 -3.63 -17.17
C ASP A 59 -5.09 -3.63 -16.86
N ALA A 60 -4.69 -3.18 -15.67
CA ALA A 60 -3.27 -3.13 -15.28
C ALA A 60 -2.68 -4.54 -15.10
N VAL A 61 -3.41 -5.49 -14.51
CA VAL A 61 -3.03 -6.91 -14.47
C VAL A 61 -2.85 -7.44 -15.88
N ALA A 62 -3.85 -7.25 -16.74
CA ALA A 62 -3.81 -7.75 -18.13
C ALA A 62 -2.62 -7.21 -18.93
N GLU A 63 -2.26 -5.94 -18.73
CA GLU A 63 -1.08 -5.34 -19.38
C GLU A 63 0.22 -5.93 -18.85
N PHE A 64 0.31 -6.24 -17.58
CA PHE A 64 1.50 -6.85 -16.97
C PHE A 64 1.66 -8.31 -17.39
N VAL A 65 0.63 -9.14 -17.27
CA VAL A 65 0.69 -10.57 -17.64
C VAL A 65 0.84 -10.82 -19.15
N THR A 66 0.50 -9.83 -19.98
CA THR A 66 0.75 -9.88 -21.43
C THR A 66 2.07 -9.20 -21.83
N GLU A 67 2.94 -8.93 -20.87
CA GLU A 67 4.29 -8.36 -21.05
C GLU A 67 4.31 -6.99 -21.75
N LYS A 68 3.19 -6.25 -21.69
CA LYS A 68 3.10 -4.88 -22.20
C LYS A 68 3.65 -3.86 -21.23
N ALA A 69 3.66 -4.19 -19.94
CA ALA A 69 4.20 -3.38 -18.85
C ALA A 69 5.28 -4.17 -18.11
N VAL A 70 6.42 -3.53 -17.84
CA VAL A 70 7.54 -4.13 -17.06
C VAL A 70 7.33 -3.94 -15.57
N PHE A 71 6.62 -2.88 -15.18
CA PHE A 71 6.37 -2.54 -13.78
C PHE A 71 4.87 -2.53 -13.48
N TYR A 72 4.50 -3.18 -12.39
CA TYR A 72 3.13 -3.24 -11.89
C TYR A 72 3.12 -2.91 -10.39
N GLN A 73 2.43 -1.84 -10.01
CA GLN A 73 2.32 -1.48 -8.61
C GLN A 73 1.15 -2.20 -7.94
N ASN A 74 1.47 -3.18 -7.10
CA ASN A 74 0.50 -3.88 -6.27
C ASN A 74 1.18 -4.42 -5.00
N GLY A 75 0.55 -5.33 -4.29
CA GLY A 75 1.08 -6.01 -3.11
C GLY A 75 1.28 -7.51 -3.34
N THR A 76 1.84 -8.18 -2.35
CA THR A 76 2.14 -9.62 -2.40
C THR A 76 0.92 -10.50 -2.66
N TRP A 77 -0.27 -10.04 -2.29
CA TRP A 77 -1.55 -10.73 -2.57
C TRP A 77 -1.91 -10.83 -4.05
N ALA A 78 -1.30 -10.01 -4.90
CA ALA A 78 -1.56 -10.05 -6.34
C ALA A 78 -0.81 -11.16 -7.05
N TYR A 79 -0.05 -12.00 -6.33
CA TYR A 79 0.74 -13.06 -6.93
C TYR A 79 -0.13 -14.05 -7.74
N SER A 80 -1.29 -14.46 -7.22
CA SER A 80 -2.19 -15.36 -7.93
C SER A 80 -2.64 -14.84 -9.30
N ASP A 81 -2.73 -13.51 -9.46
CA ASP A 81 -3.14 -12.88 -10.71
C ASP A 81 -2.00 -12.85 -11.76
N ILE A 82 -0.74 -13.04 -11.33
CA ILE A 82 0.46 -12.88 -12.17
C ILE A 82 1.38 -14.10 -12.19
N ALA A 83 1.02 -15.17 -11.50
CA ALA A 83 1.84 -16.38 -11.33
C ALA A 83 2.18 -17.07 -12.67
N ASP A 84 1.34 -16.94 -13.68
CA ASP A 84 1.56 -17.52 -15.01
C ASP A 84 2.80 -16.96 -15.74
N LEU A 85 3.33 -15.82 -15.27
CA LEU A 85 4.61 -15.29 -15.77
C LEU A 85 5.82 -16.12 -15.33
N GLY A 86 5.67 -16.99 -14.32
CA GLY A 86 6.73 -17.80 -13.73
C GLY A 86 7.53 -17.04 -12.67
N ASP A 87 7.84 -17.73 -11.57
CA ASP A 87 8.48 -17.16 -10.39
C ASP A 87 9.83 -16.50 -10.69
N ASP A 88 10.62 -17.10 -11.56
CA ASP A 88 11.95 -16.60 -11.95
C ASP A 88 11.89 -15.27 -12.73
N ASN A 89 10.73 -14.90 -13.24
CA ASN A 89 10.48 -13.66 -13.98
C ASN A 89 9.89 -12.56 -13.11
N LEU A 90 9.60 -12.85 -11.83
CA LEU A 90 8.98 -11.92 -10.90
C LEU A 90 9.98 -11.36 -9.89
N GLY A 91 9.88 -10.08 -9.61
CA GLY A 91 10.67 -9.40 -8.59
C GLY A 91 9.87 -8.29 -7.91
N MET A 92 10.39 -7.78 -6.80
CA MET A 92 9.81 -6.61 -6.12
C MET A 92 10.88 -5.55 -5.87
N LEU A 93 10.51 -4.30 -6.08
CA LEU A 93 11.35 -3.15 -5.81
C LEU A 93 10.65 -2.18 -4.86
N PRO A 94 11.39 -1.53 -3.94
CA PRO A 94 10.89 -0.39 -3.19
C PRO A 94 10.50 0.74 -4.14
N ILE A 95 9.51 1.54 -3.74
CA ILE A 95 9.15 2.76 -4.48
C ILE A 95 9.92 3.91 -3.86
N TYR A 96 10.85 4.49 -4.59
CA TYR A 96 11.60 5.67 -4.20
C TYR A 96 10.98 6.94 -4.78
N ILE A 97 10.91 7.99 -3.97
CA ILE A 97 10.39 9.30 -4.38
C ILE A 97 11.48 10.37 -4.48
N GLY A 98 12.75 10.00 -4.24
CA GLY A 98 13.89 10.92 -4.23
C GLY A 98 14.06 11.63 -2.89
N ALA A 99 13.63 11.02 -1.79
CA ALA A 99 13.89 11.53 -0.44
C ALA A 99 15.27 11.09 0.07
N ASP A 100 15.91 11.90 0.91
CA ASP A 100 17.20 11.56 1.50
C ASP A 100 17.13 10.29 2.36
N GLY A 101 18.05 9.37 2.16
CA GLY A 101 18.16 8.13 2.93
C GLY A 101 17.34 6.95 2.37
N GLU A 102 16.72 7.10 1.21
CA GLU A 102 15.94 6.04 0.55
C GLU A 102 16.76 4.80 0.21
N GLU A 103 18.08 4.89 0.07
CA GLU A 103 18.96 3.76 -0.20
C GLU A 103 18.88 2.67 0.90
N ASN A 104 18.43 3.05 2.10
CA ASN A 104 18.21 2.13 3.23
C ASN A 104 16.75 1.66 3.35
N GLN A 105 15.87 2.13 2.48
CA GLN A 105 14.46 1.80 2.46
C GLN A 105 14.23 0.39 1.90
N GLY A 106 13.35 -0.35 2.57
CA GLY A 106 12.73 -1.58 2.08
C GLY A 106 11.36 -1.32 1.44
N LEU A 107 10.59 -2.39 1.33
CA LEU A 107 9.23 -2.32 0.79
C LEU A 107 8.28 -1.56 1.72
N CYS A 108 7.21 -1.00 1.15
CA CYS A 108 6.10 -0.47 1.92
C CYS A 108 5.36 -1.65 2.59
N THR A 109 5.29 -1.64 3.91
CA THR A 109 4.60 -2.66 4.69
C THR A 109 4.14 -2.07 6.02
N GLY A 110 3.26 -2.74 6.70
CA GLY A 110 2.78 -2.31 8.00
C GLY A 110 1.38 -2.81 8.28
N THR A 111 0.84 -2.39 9.40
CA THR A 111 -0.52 -2.74 9.82
C THR A 111 -1.53 -1.96 8.97
N GLU A 112 -2.31 -2.66 8.18
CA GLU A 112 -3.30 -2.05 7.28
C GLU A 112 -4.72 -2.49 7.65
N ASN A 113 -4.87 -3.75 8.09
CA ASN A 113 -6.15 -4.32 8.49
C ASN A 113 -6.11 -4.70 9.96
N TYR A 114 -7.21 -4.46 10.66
CA TYR A 114 -7.34 -4.70 12.08
C TYR A 114 -8.56 -5.56 12.39
N TRP A 115 -8.40 -6.53 13.27
CA TRP A 115 -9.51 -7.27 13.84
C TRP A 115 -9.96 -6.60 15.14
N CYS A 116 -11.27 -6.46 15.28
CA CYS A 116 -11.87 -5.89 16.48
C CYS A 116 -12.77 -6.91 17.14
N VAL A 117 -12.65 -7.06 18.44
CA VAL A 117 -13.55 -7.88 19.25
C VAL A 117 -14.77 -7.05 19.65
N ASN A 118 -15.98 -7.54 19.38
CA ASN A 118 -17.20 -6.87 19.81
C ASN A 118 -17.39 -7.02 21.33
N LYS A 119 -17.07 -5.97 22.09
CA LYS A 119 -17.18 -5.96 23.57
C LYS A 119 -18.60 -6.14 24.11
N LYS A 120 -19.64 -6.06 23.25
CA LYS A 120 -21.05 -6.25 23.62
C LYS A 120 -21.54 -7.68 23.32
N ALA A 121 -20.73 -8.54 22.72
CA ALA A 121 -21.06 -9.94 22.50
C ALA A 121 -21.10 -10.73 23.81
N SER A 122 -21.59 -11.96 23.79
CA SER A 122 -21.54 -12.85 24.94
C SER A 122 -20.07 -13.14 25.35
N LYS A 123 -19.83 -13.55 26.57
CA LYS A 123 -18.48 -13.92 27.02
C LYS A 123 -17.93 -15.11 26.22
N GLU A 124 -18.79 -16.03 25.87
CA GLU A 124 -18.50 -17.23 25.08
C GLU A 124 -18.06 -16.82 23.66
N ASP A 125 -18.80 -15.91 23.01
CA ASP A 125 -18.46 -15.42 21.67
C ASP A 125 -17.16 -14.58 21.67
N ILE A 126 -16.93 -13.78 22.70
CA ILE A 126 -15.67 -13.04 22.88
C ILE A 126 -14.50 -14.03 23.01
N GLN A 127 -14.65 -15.07 23.86
CA GLN A 127 -13.59 -16.06 24.05
C GLN A 127 -13.32 -16.84 22.74
N ALA A 128 -14.36 -17.31 22.07
CA ALA A 128 -14.23 -18.00 20.78
C ALA A 128 -13.53 -17.10 19.72
N THR A 129 -13.84 -15.80 19.71
CA THR A 129 -13.17 -14.84 18.82
C THR A 129 -11.69 -14.72 19.16
N LEU A 130 -11.34 -14.63 20.44
CA LEU A 130 -9.93 -14.55 20.87
C LEU A 130 -9.17 -15.85 20.58
N ASP A 131 -9.81 -17.01 20.77
CA ASP A 131 -9.23 -18.32 20.45
C ASP A 131 -8.97 -18.46 18.94
N PHE A 132 -9.90 -17.98 18.11
CA PHE A 132 -9.72 -17.94 16.65
C PHE A 132 -8.57 -17.00 16.25
N MET A 133 -8.51 -15.80 16.83
CA MET A 133 -7.40 -14.86 16.57
C MET A 133 -6.06 -15.47 17.00
N ASN A 134 -6.01 -16.13 18.16
CA ASN A 134 -4.81 -16.83 18.60
C ASN A 134 -4.42 -17.97 17.66
N TRP A 135 -5.38 -18.77 17.22
CA TRP A 135 -5.16 -19.83 16.23
C TRP A 135 -4.58 -19.27 14.94
N CYS A 136 -5.12 -18.17 14.42
CA CYS A 136 -4.62 -17.54 13.20
C CYS A 136 -3.12 -17.19 13.24
N VAL A 137 -2.59 -16.87 14.42
CA VAL A 137 -1.18 -16.42 14.56
C VAL A 137 -0.24 -17.50 15.11
N THR A 138 -0.77 -18.63 15.59
CA THR A 138 0.03 -19.70 16.22
C THR A 138 0.00 -21.01 15.49
N ASP A 139 -1.09 -21.33 14.78
CA ASP A 139 -1.26 -22.58 14.05
C ASP A 139 -0.59 -22.52 12.68
N ASP A 140 0.15 -23.57 12.31
CA ASP A 140 0.91 -23.59 11.06
C ASP A 140 0.00 -23.62 9.82
N THR A 141 -1.19 -24.22 9.91
CA THR A 141 -2.19 -24.23 8.83
C THR A 141 -2.74 -22.84 8.61
N ALA A 142 -3.14 -22.14 9.69
CA ALA A 142 -3.65 -20.78 9.62
C ALA A 142 -2.60 -19.81 9.06
N VAL A 143 -1.37 -19.91 9.55
CA VAL A 143 -0.24 -19.12 9.07
C VAL A 143 0.03 -19.36 7.59
N LYS A 144 0.00 -20.63 7.14
CA LYS A 144 0.13 -21.00 5.72
C LYS A 144 -0.99 -20.38 4.88
N CYS A 145 -2.24 -20.41 5.36
CA CYS A 145 -3.36 -19.78 4.67
C CYS A 145 -3.17 -18.26 4.52
N MET A 146 -2.61 -17.59 5.53
CA MET A 146 -2.39 -16.14 5.48
C MET A 146 -1.25 -15.73 4.55
N CYS A 147 -0.14 -16.46 4.54
CA CYS A 147 1.05 -16.08 3.76
C CYS A 147 1.24 -16.87 2.45
N GLY A 148 0.42 -17.91 2.22
CA GLY A 148 0.55 -18.79 1.07
C GLY A 148 0.00 -18.21 -0.23
N ALA A 149 0.23 -18.98 -1.30
CA ALA A 149 -0.18 -18.67 -2.67
C ALA A 149 -1.34 -19.59 -3.13
N ALA A 150 -1.32 -19.98 -4.38
CA ALA A 150 -2.34 -20.83 -5.00
C ALA A 150 -2.52 -22.16 -4.25
N GLY A 151 -3.77 -22.49 -3.95
CA GLY A 151 -4.12 -23.74 -3.26
C GLY A 151 -3.63 -23.85 -1.81
N ALA A 152 -3.19 -22.76 -1.18
CA ALA A 152 -2.64 -22.77 0.18
C ALA A 152 -3.70 -23.06 1.27
N MET A 153 -4.98 -22.86 0.99
CA MET A 153 -6.06 -23.16 1.92
C MET A 153 -6.46 -24.64 1.87
N PRO A 154 -6.96 -25.22 2.98
CA PRO A 154 -7.46 -26.61 3.00
C PRO A 154 -8.57 -26.90 1.98
N SER A 155 -9.32 -25.87 1.57
CA SER A 155 -10.34 -25.95 0.51
C SER A 155 -9.77 -26.01 -0.91
N GLY A 156 -8.45 -25.85 -1.07
CA GLY A 156 -7.79 -25.71 -2.37
C GLY A 156 -7.87 -24.28 -2.93
N GLN A 157 -8.43 -23.32 -2.18
CA GLN A 157 -8.43 -21.91 -2.54
C GLN A 157 -7.07 -21.27 -2.27
N ASP A 158 -6.83 -20.15 -2.89
CA ASP A 158 -5.60 -19.39 -2.74
C ASP A 158 -5.45 -18.82 -1.32
N GLY A 159 -4.22 -18.75 -0.84
CA GLY A 159 -3.87 -18.04 0.37
C GLY A 159 -3.95 -16.52 0.19
N MET A 160 -3.82 -15.80 1.30
CA MET A 160 -3.97 -14.33 1.29
C MET A 160 -2.72 -13.59 0.83
N GLY A 161 -1.57 -14.27 0.71
CA GLY A 161 -0.30 -13.67 0.30
C GLY A 161 0.19 -12.54 1.22
N PHE A 162 -0.15 -12.59 2.51
CA PHE A 162 0.24 -11.54 3.46
C PHE A 162 1.68 -11.72 3.92
N VAL A 163 2.37 -10.61 4.10
CA VAL A 163 3.62 -10.56 4.87
C VAL A 163 3.23 -10.46 6.34
N ILE A 164 3.41 -11.55 7.11
CA ILE A 164 2.99 -11.61 8.50
C ILE A 164 4.08 -11.09 9.43
N PRO A 165 3.74 -10.25 10.44
CA PRO A 165 4.71 -9.60 11.31
C PRO A 165 5.17 -10.48 12.48
N PHE A 166 4.89 -11.79 12.46
CA PHE A 166 5.24 -12.70 13.56
C PHE A 166 6.64 -13.26 13.39
N LYS A 167 7.34 -13.46 14.52
CA LYS A 167 8.71 -14.00 14.59
C LYS A 167 8.74 -15.49 14.30
N LYS A 168 8.28 -15.92 13.14
CA LYS A 168 8.49 -17.29 12.65
C LYS A 168 9.32 -17.21 11.36
N ASN A 169 10.28 -18.10 11.19
CA ASN A 169 10.93 -18.31 9.91
C ASN A 169 9.91 -18.97 8.96
N LEU A 170 9.10 -18.15 8.34
CA LEU A 170 8.07 -18.62 7.41
C LEU A 170 8.65 -18.62 6.01
N THR A 171 8.69 -19.81 5.43
CA THR A 171 8.84 -19.97 3.98
C THR A 171 7.44 -20.00 3.40
N SER A 172 7.13 -19.10 2.50
CA SER A 172 5.89 -19.08 1.76
C SER A 172 6.11 -19.70 0.37
N ASP A 173 5.11 -20.35 -0.17
CA ASP A 173 5.04 -20.72 -1.58
C ASP A 173 4.74 -19.52 -2.49
N ASN A 174 4.46 -18.35 -1.90
CA ASN A 174 4.38 -17.08 -2.60
C ASN A 174 5.77 -16.43 -2.67
N PRO A 175 6.42 -16.37 -3.84
CA PRO A 175 7.77 -15.84 -3.99
C PRO A 175 7.86 -14.36 -3.60
N LEU A 176 6.79 -13.58 -3.80
CA LEU A 176 6.77 -12.15 -3.43
C LEU A 176 6.84 -11.96 -1.91
N VAL A 177 6.22 -12.86 -1.14
CA VAL A 177 6.34 -12.85 0.34
C VAL A 177 7.78 -13.15 0.76
N ASN A 178 8.45 -14.09 0.09
CA ASN A 178 9.84 -14.43 0.39
C ASN A 178 10.78 -13.26 0.06
N ILE A 179 10.60 -12.59 -1.09
CA ILE A 179 11.34 -11.38 -1.45
C ILE A 179 11.14 -10.28 -0.40
N ALA A 180 9.90 -10.06 0.05
CA ALA A 180 9.62 -9.06 1.08
C ALA A 180 10.34 -9.37 2.41
N ASN A 181 10.35 -10.65 2.82
CA ASN A 181 11.09 -11.10 3.99
C ASN A 181 12.60 -10.91 3.84
N ASP A 182 13.15 -11.08 2.63
CA ASP A 182 14.58 -10.90 2.38
C ASP A 182 15.01 -9.43 2.49
N TYR A 183 14.18 -8.47 2.09
CA TYR A 183 14.44 -7.05 2.38
C TYR A 183 14.58 -6.79 3.88
N VAL A 184 13.75 -7.41 4.72
CA VAL A 184 13.85 -7.29 6.19
C VAL A 184 15.13 -7.94 6.71
N LYS A 185 15.49 -9.15 6.22
CA LYS A 185 16.73 -9.83 6.60
C LYS A 185 17.98 -9.04 6.22
N GLN A 186 17.95 -8.29 5.11
CA GLN A 186 19.02 -7.40 4.67
C GLN A 186 19.12 -6.12 5.52
N GLY A 187 18.26 -5.93 6.52
CA GLY A 187 18.25 -4.75 7.38
C GLY A 187 17.64 -3.50 6.72
N LYS A 188 16.97 -3.66 5.60
CA LYS A 188 16.26 -2.54 4.96
C LYS A 188 15.08 -2.11 5.80
N LYS A 189 14.91 -0.80 5.97
CA LYS A 189 13.83 -0.23 6.80
C LYS A 189 12.53 -0.20 6.02
N PRO A 190 11.45 -0.86 6.50
CA PRO A 190 10.16 -0.79 5.82
C PRO A 190 9.57 0.63 5.92
N VAL A 191 8.88 1.04 4.87
CA VAL A 191 8.03 2.23 4.92
C VAL A 191 6.68 1.82 5.50
N THR A 192 6.38 2.32 6.70
CA THR A 192 5.13 1.98 7.39
C THR A 192 3.93 2.72 6.82
N TRP A 193 2.77 2.05 6.85
CA TRP A 193 1.51 2.66 6.46
C TRP A 193 0.98 3.62 7.53
N ASN A 194 0.73 4.87 7.13
CA ASN A 194 0.14 5.90 7.99
C ASN A 194 -1.35 6.14 7.68
N PHE A 195 -2.06 5.12 7.19
CA PHE A 195 -3.45 5.26 6.74
C PHE A 195 -4.40 5.69 7.87
N THR A 196 -4.11 5.26 9.10
CA THR A 196 -4.89 5.61 10.28
C THR A 196 -4.76 7.08 10.69
N THR A 197 -3.72 7.77 10.23
CA THR A 197 -3.51 9.20 10.50
C THR A 197 -4.05 10.10 9.39
N MET A 198 -4.40 9.54 8.24
CA MET A 198 -5.05 10.30 7.16
C MET A 198 -6.44 10.76 7.61
N PRO A 199 -6.80 12.04 7.43
CA PRO A 199 -7.88 12.66 8.19
C PRO A 199 -9.28 12.13 7.84
N SER A 200 -9.54 11.72 6.60
CA SER A 200 -10.85 11.16 6.19
C SER A 200 -10.82 10.50 4.81
N GLU A 201 -11.84 9.69 4.51
CA GLU A 201 -12.06 9.21 3.13
C GLU A 201 -12.39 10.35 2.16
N LYS A 202 -13.02 11.41 2.66
CA LYS A 202 -13.27 12.60 1.85
C LYS A 202 -11.96 13.25 1.39
N TRP A 203 -10.98 13.42 2.28
CA TRP A 203 -9.67 13.93 1.92
C TRP A 203 -9.01 13.08 0.82
N LYS A 204 -9.04 11.75 0.98
CA LYS A 204 -8.48 10.82 -0.03
C LYS A 204 -9.17 10.98 -1.39
N ASN A 205 -10.50 11.14 -1.40
CA ASN A 205 -11.26 11.30 -2.63
C ASN A 205 -11.01 12.65 -3.31
N ASP A 206 -10.94 13.74 -2.55
CA ASP A 206 -10.64 15.08 -3.06
C ASP A 206 -9.22 15.12 -3.66
N LEU A 207 -8.24 14.51 -2.96
CA LEU A 207 -6.88 14.33 -3.47
C LEU A 207 -6.87 13.49 -4.76
N GLY A 208 -7.59 12.37 -4.79
CA GLY A 208 -7.71 11.52 -5.98
C GLY A 208 -8.27 12.27 -7.19
N SER A 209 -9.27 13.11 -6.99
CA SER A 209 -9.86 13.95 -8.05
C SER A 209 -8.85 14.98 -8.58
N ALA A 210 -8.10 15.62 -7.70
CA ALA A 210 -7.04 16.55 -8.09
C ALA A 210 -5.90 15.86 -8.86
N LEU A 211 -5.48 14.66 -8.41
CA LEU A 211 -4.47 13.84 -9.09
C LEU A 211 -4.92 13.42 -10.49
N THR A 212 -6.19 13.06 -10.65
CA THR A 212 -6.78 12.71 -11.96
C THR A 212 -6.79 13.91 -12.90
N THR A 213 -7.15 15.09 -12.39
CA THR A 213 -7.12 16.34 -13.15
C THR A 213 -5.69 16.66 -13.59
N TYR A 214 -4.72 16.53 -12.68
CA TYR A 214 -3.31 16.73 -13.02
C TYR A 214 -2.81 15.70 -14.05
N ALA A 215 -3.17 14.44 -13.92
CA ALA A 215 -2.75 13.41 -14.88
C ALA A 215 -3.24 13.71 -16.29
N SER A 216 -4.48 14.20 -16.44
CA SER A 216 -5.04 14.54 -17.75
C SER A 216 -4.34 15.74 -18.40
N LYS A 217 -3.79 16.65 -17.60
CA LYS A 217 -3.08 17.84 -18.05
C LYS A 217 -2.05 18.29 -17.01
N GLN A 218 -0.79 17.90 -17.21
CA GLN A 218 0.35 18.14 -16.30
C GLN A 218 0.80 19.61 -16.35
N THR A 219 0.04 20.53 -15.71
CA THR A 219 0.38 21.94 -15.55
C THR A 219 0.60 22.30 -14.10
N ASP A 220 1.35 23.38 -13.83
CA ASP A 220 1.56 23.88 -12.46
C ASP A 220 0.23 24.27 -11.80
N ALA A 221 -0.68 24.89 -12.53
CA ALA A 221 -2.02 25.23 -12.02
C ALA A 221 -2.81 23.99 -11.54
N ASN A 222 -2.73 22.87 -12.27
CA ASN A 222 -3.37 21.62 -11.85
C ASN A 222 -2.60 20.96 -10.69
N TRP A 223 -1.28 21.12 -10.63
CA TRP A 223 -0.51 20.66 -9.49
C TRP A 223 -0.81 21.46 -8.21
N ASP A 224 -1.07 22.75 -8.33
CA ASP A 224 -1.52 23.58 -7.20
C ASP A 224 -2.87 23.13 -6.63
N LEU A 225 -3.76 22.55 -7.45
CA LEU A 225 -4.97 21.89 -6.95
C LEU A 225 -4.63 20.66 -6.12
N VAL A 226 -3.62 19.87 -6.52
CA VAL A 226 -3.14 18.71 -5.75
C VAL A 226 -2.57 19.16 -4.41
N LYS A 227 -1.69 20.19 -4.40
CA LYS A 227 -1.13 20.76 -3.16
C LYS A 227 -2.24 21.21 -2.22
N LYS A 228 -3.22 21.95 -2.75
CA LYS A 228 -4.35 22.45 -1.96
C LYS A 228 -5.20 21.31 -1.39
N ALA A 229 -5.52 20.29 -2.19
CA ALA A 229 -6.25 19.13 -1.71
C ALA A 229 -5.46 18.37 -0.64
N PHE A 230 -4.16 18.24 -0.81
CA PHE A 230 -3.28 17.55 0.14
C PHE A 230 -3.17 18.32 1.46
N VAL A 231 -2.75 19.59 1.43
CA VAL A 231 -2.40 20.36 2.64
C VAL A 231 -3.64 21.01 3.27
N ASP A 232 -4.37 21.84 2.51
CA ASP A 232 -5.53 22.55 3.06
C ASP A 232 -6.69 21.60 3.35
N GLY A 233 -6.87 20.58 2.48
CA GLY A 233 -7.82 19.51 2.67
C GLY A 233 -7.55 18.71 3.94
N TRP A 234 -6.30 18.36 4.20
CA TRP A 234 -5.90 17.66 5.44
C TRP A 234 -6.33 18.45 6.67
N LYS A 235 -5.88 19.70 6.78
CA LYS A 235 -6.20 20.58 7.92
C LYS A 235 -7.72 20.74 8.13
N LYS A 236 -8.47 20.88 7.05
CA LYS A 236 -9.93 21.03 7.09
C LYS A 236 -10.61 19.77 7.64
N GLU A 237 -10.24 18.61 7.11
CA GLU A 237 -10.86 17.33 7.49
C GLU A 237 -10.44 16.90 8.90
N ALA A 238 -9.18 17.12 9.30
CA ALA A 238 -8.73 16.87 10.67
C ALA A 238 -9.49 17.74 11.70
N ALA A 239 -9.75 19.00 11.37
CA ALA A 239 -10.56 19.89 12.21
C ALA A 239 -12.04 19.44 12.28
N ALA A 240 -12.59 18.86 11.21
CA ALA A 240 -13.94 18.35 11.19
C ALA A 240 -14.12 17.08 12.04
N ALA A 241 -13.11 16.21 12.09
CA ALA A 241 -13.13 14.98 12.87
C ALA A 241 -13.11 15.20 14.40
N LYS A 242 -12.79 16.42 14.86
CA LYS A 242 -12.76 16.80 16.29
C LYS A 242 -14.09 17.37 16.81
N LYS A 243 -15.07 17.56 15.91
CA LYS A 243 -16.42 18.04 16.26
C LYS A 243 -17.37 16.86 16.46
#